data_57f7af8fd7b24ae1fac06a1a3e0fb1a1
#
_entry.id   57f7af8fd7b24ae1fac06a1a3e0fb1a1
#
_cell.length_a   1.000
_cell.length_b   1.000
_cell.length_c   1.000
_cell.angle_alpha   90.00
_cell.angle_beta   90.00
_cell.angle_gamma   90.00
#
_symmetry.space_group_name_H-M   'P 1'
#
loop_
_entity.id
_entity.type
_entity.pdbx_description
1 polymer ?
#
loop_
_entity_poly.entity_id
_entity_poly.type
_entity_poly.pdbx_seq_one_letter_code
_entity_poly.pdbx_strand_id
1 'polypeptide(L)'
;GKYPVTPVFPAHRFCRDMLERELVAAILRHLKTMPRCFAWKTHGGMYGTAGIPDIIACIDGRFYAFEVKQPGGRLTRLQEVTLGKIRAAGGAAYMVTSVEDVSAAISAEGGSL
;
A
#
# COMPACT_ATOMS: atom_id res chain seq x y z
N GLY A 1 -6.04 6.76 15.70
CA GLY A 1 -6.60 7.33 14.49
C GLY A 1 -7.75 6.49 13.97
N LYS A 2 -8.37 6.97 12.93
CA LYS A 2 -9.51 6.28 12.31
C LYS A 2 -9.12 4.98 11.65
N TYR A 3 -7.88 4.86 11.26
CA TYR A 3 -7.41 3.71 10.50
C TYR A 3 -6.46 2.90 11.34
N PRO A 4 -6.47 1.58 11.17
CA PRO A 4 -5.45 0.77 11.83
C PRO A 4 -4.09 1.32 11.43
N VAL A 5 -3.25 1.49 12.40
CA VAL A 5 -1.89 1.95 12.14
C VAL A 5 -1.16 0.84 11.41
N THR A 6 -0.51 1.17 10.31
CA THR A 6 0.37 0.23 9.63
C THR A 6 1.43 -0.21 10.64
N PRO A 7 1.76 -1.50 10.69
CA PRO A 7 2.85 -1.92 11.56
C PRO A 7 4.08 -1.08 11.25
N VAL A 8 4.64 -0.46 12.28
CA VAL A 8 5.80 0.39 12.10
C VAL A 8 7.04 -0.46 12.29
N PHE A 9 7.74 -0.68 11.19
CA PHE A 9 9.04 -1.32 11.24
C PHE A 9 10.11 -0.24 11.20
N PRO A 10 11.23 -0.44 11.88
CA PRO A 10 12.34 0.51 11.72
C PRO A 10 12.68 0.60 10.25
N ALA A 11 12.71 1.81 9.72
CA ALA A 11 13.07 2.01 8.33
C ALA A 11 14.50 1.55 8.13
N HIS A 12 14.71 0.68 7.15
CA HIS A 12 16.05 0.30 6.77
C HIS A 12 16.77 1.49 6.16
N ARG A 13 18.07 1.56 6.39
CA ARG A 13 18.88 2.63 5.84
C ARG A 13 18.67 2.78 4.33
N PHE A 14 18.56 1.64 3.62
CA PHE A 14 18.37 1.64 2.18
C PHE A 14 17.02 2.20 1.77
N CYS A 15 15.97 1.92 2.55
CA CYS A 15 14.63 2.39 2.21
C CYS A 15 14.52 3.91 2.28
N ARG A 16 15.26 4.55 3.19
CA ARG A 16 15.21 6.01 3.32
C ARG A 16 15.73 6.73 2.11
N ASP A 17 16.63 6.12 1.35
CA ASP A 17 17.25 6.74 0.19
C ASP A 17 16.49 6.44 -1.10
N MET A 18 15.46 5.57 -1.05
CA MET A 18 14.67 5.25 -2.24
C MET A 18 13.60 6.31 -2.49
N LEU A 19 13.43 6.65 -3.75
CA LEU A 19 12.32 7.49 -4.17
C LEU A 19 11.00 6.70 -4.07
N GLU A 20 9.88 7.40 -3.93
CA GLU A 20 8.57 6.73 -3.87
C GLU A 20 8.33 5.84 -5.08
N ARG A 21 8.69 6.30 -6.30
CA ARG A 21 8.49 5.48 -7.49
C ARG A 21 9.32 4.20 -7.46
N GLU A 22 10.49 4.25 -6.84
CA GLU A 22 11.34 3.06 -6.68
C GLU A 22 10.74 2.09 -5.67
N LEU A 23 10.17 2.61 -4.60
CA LEU A 23 9.46 1.80 -3.61
C LEU A 23 8.23 1.14 -4.23
N VAL A 24 7.47 1.89 -5.02
CA VAL A 24 6.30 1.35 -5.75
C VAL A 24 6.74 0.19 -6.64
N ALA A 25 7.82 0.38 -7.40
CA ALA A 25 8.34 -0.67 -8.28
C ALA A 25 8.78 -1.91 -7.50
N ALA A 26 9.46 -1.71 -6.37
CA ALA A 26 9.92 -2.83 -5.54
C ALA A 26 8.76 -3.59 -4.94
N ILE A 27 7.74 -2.89 -4.46
CA ILE A 27 6.54 -3.51 -3.91
C ILE A 27 5.79 -4.31 -4.98
N LEU A 28 5.65 -3.74 -6.19
CA LEU A 28 5.00 -4.46 -7.29
C LEU A 28 5.76 -5.73 -7.65
N ARG A 29 7.08 -5.66 -7.71
CA ARG A 29 7.89 -6.87 -7.99
C ARG A 29 7.66 -7.94 -6.93
N HIS A 30 7.61 -7.54 -5.67
CA HIS A 30 7.35 -8.46 -4.57
C HIS A 30 5.96 -9.10 -4.69
N LEU A 31 4.93 -8.28 -4.92
CA LEU A 31 3.56 -8.78 -5.04
C LEU A 31 3.41 -9.74 -6.22
N LYS A 32 4.11 -9.49 -7.32
CA LYS A 32 4.04 -10.35 -8.50
C LYS A 32 4.69 -11.71 -8.30
N THR A 33 5.48 -11.90 -7.26
CA THR A 33 6.03 -13.21 -6.93
C THR A 33 5.08 -14.05 -6.09
N MET A 34 4.02 -13.45 -5.56
CA MET A 34 3.10 -14.15 -4.67
C MET A 34 2.07 -14.94 -5.46
N PRO A 35 1.74 -16.18 -5.02
CA PRO A 35 0.64 -16.92 -5.61
C PRO A 35 -0.69 -16.23 -5.30
N ARG A 36 -1.66 -16.40 -6.18
CA ARG A 36 -3.01 -15.87 -5.99
C ARG A 36 -3.02 -14.37 -5.74
N CYS A 37 -2.16 -13.64 -6.43
CA CYS A 37 -2.04 -12.19 -6.33
C CYS A 37 -2.03 -11.57 -7.72
N PHE A 38 -2.90 -10.59 -7.93
CA PHE A 38 -2.88 -9.76 -9.12
C PHE A 38 -2.80 -8.31 -8.67
N ALA A 39 -1.71 -7.63 -9.00
CA ALA A 39 -1.45 -6.28 -8.53
C ALA A 39 -1.06 -5.38 -9.69
N TRP A 40 -1.46 -4.11 -9.59
CA TRP A 40 -1.06 -3.14 -10.61
C TRP A 40 -0.89 -1.77 -9.97
N LYS A 41 -0.08 -0.95 -10.63
CA LYS A 41 0.11 0.44 -10.26
C LYS A 41 -1.02 1.27 -10.85
N THR A 42 -1.63 2.11 -10.03
CA THR A 42 -2.63 3.04 -10.52
C THR A 42 -1.95 4.23 -11.21
N HIS A 43 -2.67 4.88 -12.10
CA HIS A 43 -2.19 6.08 -12.75
C HIS A 43 -2.93 7.29 -12.19
N GLY A 44 -2.20 8.17 -11.53
CA GLY A 44 -2.71 9.48 -11.18
C GLY A 44 -2.68 10.38 -12.40
N GLY A 45 -3.30 11.54 -12.30
CA GLY A 45 -3.25 12.55 -13.34
C GLY A 45 -4.61 13.07 -13.72
N MET A 46 -4.66 13.74 -14.86
CA MET A 46 -5.82 14.51 -15.28
C MET A 46 -7.12 13.69 -15.34
N TYR A 47 -7.01 12.44 -15.75
CA TYR A 47 -8.18 11.57 -15.91
C TYR A 47 -8.31 10.54 -14.79
N GLY A 48 -7.40 10.56 -13.83
CA GLY A 48 -7.44 9.64 -12.70
C GLY A 48 -8.30 10.20 -11.57
N THR A 49 -8.77 9.31 -10.70
CA THR A 49 -9.45 9.73 -9.48
C THR A 49 -8.42 10.22 -8.48
N ALA A 50 -8.61 11.44 -7.98
CA ALA A 50 -7.69 12.01 -7.00
C ALA A 50 -7.72 11.20 -5.70
N GLY A 51 -6.57 11.03 -5.09
CA GLY A 51 -6.44 10.34 -3.80
C GLY A 51 -6.43 8.82 -3.88
N ILE A 52 -6.51 8.26 -5.09
CA ILE A 52 -6.45 6.80 -5.26
C ILE A 52 -5.06 6.30 -4.84
N PRO A 53 -5.00 5.22 -4.06
CA PRO A 53 -3.72 4.63 -3.65
C PRO A 53 -2.85 4.20 -4.83
N ASP A 54 -1.55 4.20 -4.64
CA ASP A 54 -0.57 3.93 -5.70
C ASP A 54 -0.67 2.52 -6.27
N ILE A 55 -1.05 1.56 -5.46
CA ILE A 55 -1.10 0.15 -5.85
C ILE A 55 -2.43 -0.44 -5.42
N ILE A 56 -3.05 -1.15 -6.35
CA ILE A 56 -4.25 -1.95 -6.08
C ILE A 56 -3.88 -3.40 -6.30
N ALA A 57 -4.36 -4.28 -5.44
CA ALA A 57 -4.08 -5.70 -5.56
C ALA A 57 -5.30 -6.52 -5.15
N CYS A 58 -5.48 -7.64 -5.83
CA CYS A 58 -6.36 -8.69 -5.38
C CYS A 58 -5.48 -9.84 -4.89
N ILE A 59 -5.58 -10.18 -3.63
CA ILE A 59 -4.75 -11.23 -3.02
C ILE A 59 -5.67 -12.20 -2.31
N ASP A 60 -5.67 -13.45 -2.76
CA ASP A 60 -6.57 -14.48 -2.22
C ASP A 60 -8.04 -14.04 -2.24
N GLY A 61 -8.43 -13.35 -3.29
CA GLY A 61 -9.80 -12.88 -3.46
C GLY A 61 -10.15 -11.63 -2.67
N ARG A 62 -9.21 -11.06 -1.92
CA ARG A 62 -9.45 -9.87 -1.11
C ARG A 62 -8.84 -8.65 -1.79
N PHE A 63 -9.58 -7.54 -1.72
CA PHE A 63 -9.12 -6.26 -2.27
C PHE A 63 -8.11 -5.60 -1.31
N TYR A 64 -6.96 -5.23 -1.85
CA TYR A 64 -5.94 -4.46 -1.12
C TYR A 64 -5.61 -3.18 -1.85
N ALA A 65 -5.33 -2.14 -1.10
CA ALA A 65 -4.84 -0.88 -1.64
C ALA A 65 -3.67 -0.40 -0.79
N PHE A 66 -2.60 0.02 -1.45
CA PHE A 66 -1.41 0.50 -0.76
C PHE A 66 -1.05 1.89 -1.25
N GLU A 67 -1.01 2.84 -0.31
CA GLU A 67 -0.48 4.17 -0.55
C GLU A 67 0.97 4.16 -0.13
N VAL A 68 1.87 4.41 -1.07
CA VAL A 68 3.31 4.29 -0.83
C VAL A 68 3.89 5.65 -0.47
N LYS A 69 4.62 5.71 0.62
CA LYS A 69 5.33 6.91 1.06
C LYS A 69 6.76 6.53 1.40
N GLN A 70 7.66 7.50 1.29
CA GLN A 70 8.99 7.34 1.88
C GLN A 70 8.87 7.31 3.40
N PRO A 71 9.81 6.67 4.10
CA PRO A 71 9.81 6.72 5.57
C PRO A 71 9.77 8.17 6.05
N GLY A 72 8.89 8.43 7.00
CA GLY A 72 8.65 9.79 7.50
C GLY A 72 7.63 10.59 6.70
N GLY A 73 7.18 10.08 5.57
CA GLY A 73 6.15 10.74 4.77
C GLY A 73 4.78 10.65 5.44
N ARG A 74 3.88 11.51 5.01
CA ARG A 74 2.55 11.61 5.59
C ARG A 74 1.49 11.54 4.51
N LEU A 75 0.34 10.98 4.86
CA LEU A 75 -0.82 11.00 3.99
C LEU A 75 -1.38 12.42 3.91
N THR A 76 -1.83 12.81 2.72
CA THR A 76 -2.67 13.99 2.60
C THR A 76 -4.05 13.68 3.16
N ARG A 77 -4.84 14.70 3.42
CA ARG A 77 -6.22 14.50 3.90
C ARG A 77 -7.04 13.66 2.93
N LEU A 78 -6.89 13.94 1.63
CA LEU A 78 -7.63 13.20 0.62
C LEU A 78 -7.22 11.72 0.59
N GLN A 79 -5.93 11.43 0.73
CA GLN A 79 -5.45 10.07 0.80
C GLN A 79 -6.01 9.34 2.03
N GLU A 80 -6.03 10.00 3.18
CA GLU A 80 -6.62 9.41 4.39
C GLU A 80 -8.08 9.07 4.18
N VAL A 81 -8.84 10.00 3.61
CA VAL A 81 -10.27 9.80 3.35
C VAL A 81 -10.48 8.63 2.40
N THR A 82 -9.67 8.55 1.35
CA THR A 82 -9.80 7.48 0.35
C THR A 82 -9.52 6.11 0.97
N LEU A 83 -8.44 5.99 1.74
CA LEU A 83 -8.13 4.74 2.44
C LEU A 83 -9.27 4.34 3.37
N GLY A 84 -9.85 5.32 4.07
CA GLY A 84 -10.99 5.08 4.95
C GLY A 84 -12.21 4.58 4.21
N LYS A 85 -12.49 5.12 3.04
CA LYS A 85 -13.62 4.67 2.20
C LYS A 85 -13.43 3.23 1.75
N ILE A 86 -12.21 2.87 1.37
CA ILE A 86 -11.91 1.50 0.96
C ILE A 86 -12.13 0.54 2.13
N ARG A 87 -11.65 0.91 3.32
CA ARG A 87 -11.84 0.08 4.51
C ARG A 87 -13.31 -0.03 4.89
N ALA A 88 -14.06 1.06 4.81
CA ALA A 88 -15.50 1.03 5.10
C ALA A 88 -16.25 0.12 4.14
N ALA A 89 -15.76 -0.01 2.91
CA ALA A 89 -16.35 -0.89 1.91
C ALA A 89 -15.90 -2.35 2.06
N GLY A 90 -15.01 -2.64 3.02
CA GLY A 90 -14.55 -4.00 3.29
C GLY A 90 -13.19 -4.35 2.73
N GLY A 91 -12.52 -3.42 2.07
CA GLY A 91 -11.18 -3.65 1.55
C GLY A 91 -10.10 -3.44 2.60
N ALA A 92 -8.90 -3.91 2.31
CA ALA A 92 -7.72 -3.70 3.15
C ALA A 92 -6.92 -2.56 2.54
N ALA A 93 -6.77 -1.46 3.28
CA ALA A 93 -6.09 -0.27 2.76
C ALA A 93 -5.06 0.22 3.77
N TYR A 94 -3.84 0.44 3.30
CA TYR A 94 -2.71 0.77 4.16
C TYR A 94 -1.80 1.81 3.53
N MET A 95 -1.21 2.64 4.38
CA MET A 95 -0.01 3.38 4.02
C MET A 95 1.19 2.48 4.29
N VAL A 96 2.10 2.38 3.35
CA VAL A 96 3.29 1.54 3.49
C VAL A 96 4.53 2.34 3.10
N THR A 97 5.65 2.02 3.73
CA THR A 97 6.93 2.67 3.43
C THR A 97 8.01 1.66 3.01
N SER A 98 7.66 0.37 2.92
CA SER A 98 8.61 -0.68 2.57
C SER A 98 7.88 -1.92 2.09
N VAL A 99 8.62 -2.84 1.49
CA VAL A 99 8.11 -4.17 1.12
C VAL A 99 7.68 -4.93 2.38
N GLU A 100 8.43 -4.78 3.46
CA GLU A 100 8.13 -5.44 4.73
C GLU A 100 6.79 -4.98 5.30
N ASP A 101 6.46 -3.70 5.14
CA ASP A 101 5.15 -3.19 5.56
C ASP A 101 4.01 -3.87 4.79
N VAL A 102 4.22 -4.12 3.51
CA VAL A 102 3.23 -4.82 2.68
C VAL A 102 3.02 -6.25 3.17
N SER A 103 4.11 -6.97 3.43
CA SER A 103 4.03 -8.33 3.96
C SER A 103 3.32 -8.37 5.30
N ALA A 104 3.61 -7.40 6.17
CA ALA A 104 2.95 -7.29 7.47
C ALA A 104 1.46 -7.01 7.32
N ALA A 105 1.09 -6.14 6.39
CA ALA A 105 -0.32 -5.81 6.13
C ALA A 105 -1.09 -7.05 5.65
N ILE A 106 -0.51 -7.81 4.72
CA ILE A 106 -1.14 -9.03 4.20
C ILE A 106 -1.31 -10.04 5.33
N SER A 107 -0.29 -10.20 6.15
CA SER A 107 -0.33 -11.10 7.30
C SER A 107 -1.41 -10.68 8.30
N ALA A 108 -1.53 -9.37 8.56
CA ALA A 108 -2.53 -8.84 9.48
C ALA A 108 -3.96 -9.09 9.00
N GLU A 109 -4.17 -9.17 7.67
CA GLU A 109 -5.47 -9.45 7.09
C GLU A 109 -5.74 -10.96 6.97
N GLY A 110 -4.82 -11.80 7.46
CA GLY A 110 -4.98 -13.25 7.38
C GLY A 110 -4.58 -13.85 6.04
N GLY A 111 -3.88 -13.10 5.22
CA GLY A 111 -3.46 -13.58 3.92
C GLY A 111 -2.30 -14.56 4.02
N SER A 112 -2.16 -15.38 2.97
CA SER A 112 -1.01 -16.27 2.83
C SER A 112 0.16 -15.48 2.25
N LEU A 113 1.30 -15.68 2.83
CA LEU A 113 2.52 -15.07 2.34
C LEU A 113 3.30 -16.02 1.44
#